data_168d553517e3a0596f10ecabf19e1b4f
#
_entry.id   168d553517e3a0596f10ecabf19e1b4f
#
_cell.length_a   1.000
_cell.length_b   1.000
_cell.length_c   1.000
_cell.angle_alpha   90.00
_cell.angle_beta   90.00
_cell.angle_gamma   90.00
#
_symmetry.space_group_name_H-M   'P 1'
#
loop_
_entity.id
_entity.type
_entity.pdbx_description
1 polymer ?
#
loop_
_entity_poly.entity_id
_entity_poly.type
_entity_poly.pdbx_seq_one_letter_code
_entity_poly.pdbx_strand_id
1 'polypeptide(L)'
;MKVHVELDGGLLADRFGKYAPEPDRLEGFPVRSFPIEINDVPQEARTLALAFIDYDAIPVGGFCWIHWTACNLPATTTLIPEDASRTGAVDMVQGRNSNWSPMAHGSDNPQVHSRYCGPQPPDATHSYTLNVYALDCELGLPEGFYLNELRRAMNGHVLD
;
A
#
# COMPACT_ATOMS: atom_id res chain seq x y z
N MET A 1 10.86 -11.36 -9.84
CA MET A 1 9.77 -10.39 -10.20
C MET A 1 10.35 -8.99 -10.29
N LYS A 2 9.81 -8.12 -11.14
CA LYS A 2 10.22 -6.73 -11.28
C LYS A 2 9.03 -5.81 -11.02
N VAL A 3 9.23 -4.81 -10.20
CA VAL A 3 8.19 -3.82 -9.85
C VAL A 3 8.67 -2.45 -10.30
N HIS A 4 7.79 -1.70 -10.99
CA HIS A 4 8.07 -0.35 -11.42
C HIS A 4 6.95 0.60 -11.00
N VAL A 5 7.35 1.75 -10.49
CA VAL A 5 6.48 2.91 -10.20
C VAL A 5 7.07 4.11 -10.90
N GLU A 6 6.25 4.81 -11.67
CA GLU A 6 6.68 6.04 -12.35
C GLU A 6 6.94 7.16 -11.33
N LEU A 7 8.11 7.76 -11.42
CA LEU A 7 8.54 8.87 -10.56
C LEU A 7 9.01 10.05 -11.43
N ASP A 8 8.67 11.25 -11.00
CA ASP A 8 9.21 12.50 -11.59
C ASP A 8 10.39 13.00 -10.74
N GLY A 9 11.59 12.94 -11.31
CA GLY A 9 12.81 13.32 -10.59
C GLY A 9 13.04 12.56 -9.27
N GLY A 10 12.55 11.32 -9.16
CA GLY A 10 12.63 10.49 -7.96
C GLY A 10 11.48 10.73 -6.97
N LEU A 11 10.52 11.57 -7.29
CA LEU A 11 9.36 11.88 -6.45
C LEU A 11 8.08 11.25 -7.00
N LEU A 12 7.21 10.85 -6.11
CA LEU A 12 5.83 10.47 -6.44
C LEU A 12 5.07 11.72 -6.91
N ALA A 13 4.25 11.60 -7.95
CA ALA A 13 3.46 12.73 -8.43
C ALA A 13 2.53 13.27 -7.33
N ASP A 14 2.35 14.58 -7.28
CA ASP A 14 1.63 15.34 -6.24
C ASP A 14 0.24 14.77 -5.92
N ARG A 15 -0.49 14.31 -6.94
CA ARG A 15 -1.84 13.75 -6.80
C ARG A 15 -1.93 12.50 -5.91
N PHE A 16 -0.81 11.84 -5.65
CA PHE A 16 -0.75 10.63 -4.82
C PHE A 16 -0.33 10.92 -3.37
N GLY A 17 -0.07 12.16 -3.01
CA GLY A 17 0.49 12.53 -1.70
C GLY A 17 0.03 13.88 -1.18
N LYS A 18 0.93 14.53 -0.45
CA LYS A 18 0.69 15.77 0.32
C LYS A 18 0.01 16.89 -0.46
N TYR A 19 0.29 16.99 -1.76
CA TYR A 19 -0.22 18.06 -2.61
C TYR A 19 -1.36 17.61 -3.53
N ALA A 20 -2.00 16.47 -3.21
CA ALA A 20 -3.14 15.96 -3.96
C ALA A 20 -4.27 17.01 -4.04
N PRO A 21 -4.92 17.19 -5.21
CA PRO A 21 -6.08 18.07 -5.34
C PRO A 21 -7.29 17.48 -4.62
N GLU A 22 -8.28 18.33 -4.32
CA GLU A 22 -9.51 17.94 -3.57
C GLU A 22 -10.22 16.66 -4.09
N PRO A 23 -10.35 16.41 -5.41
CA PRO A 23 -10.98 15.17 -5.88
C PRO A 23 -10.22 13.88 -5.50
N ASP A 24 -8.93 14.00 -5.16
CA ASP A 24 -8.06 12.90 -4.79
C ASP A 24 -7.89 12.77 -3.27
N ARG A 25 -8.68 13.54 -2.50
CA ARG A 25 -8.70 13.54 -1.03
C ARG A 25 -10.02 13.04 -0.46
N LEU A 26 -9.95 12.50 0.73
CA LEU A 26 -11.09 12.18 1.58
C LEU A 26 -10.75 12.59 3.02
N GLU A 27 -11.58 13.43 3.63
CA GLU A 27 -11.32 13.99 4.97
C GLU A 27 -9.93 14.65 5.11
N GLY A 28 -9.42 15.25 4.02
CA GLY A 28 -8.10 15.86 3.97
C GLY A 28 -6.94 14.90 3.70
N PHE A 29 -7.18 13.59 3.70
CA PHE A 29 -6.16 12.58 3.38
C PHE A 29 -6.09 12.28 1.87
N PRO A 30 -4.90 12.18 1.26
CA PRO A 30 -4.76 11.74 -0.12
C PRO A 30 -5.06 10.24 -0.22
N VAL A 31 -6.06 9.88 -1.03
CA VAL A 31 -6.59 8.50 -1.11
C VAL A 31 -6.46 7.85 -2.48
N ARG A 32 -5.96 8.59 -3.48
CA ARG A 32 -5.69 8.05 -4.81
C ARG A 32 -4.38 7.27 -4.82
N SER A 33 -4.45 5.96 -5.02
CA SER A 33 -3.26 5.12 -5.14
C SER A 33 -2.56 5.32 -6.49
N PHE A 34 -1.22 5.26 -6.48
CA PHE A 34 -0.41 5.33 -7.70
C PHE A 34 -0.45 4.00 -8.48
N PRO A 35 -0.19 4.03 -9.80
CA PRO A 35 -0.09 2.82 -10.60
C PRO A 35 1.20 2.04 -10.28
N ILE A 36 1.13 0.70 -10.33
CA ILE A 36 2.26 -0.20 -10.09
C ILE A 36 2.31 -1.21 -11.21
N GLU A 37 3.41 -1.21 -11.98
CA GLU A 37 3.68 -2.23 -12.99
C GLU A 37 4.42 -3.40 -12.35
N ILE A 38 4.01 -4.63 -12.70
CA ILE A 38 4.57 -5.86 -12.17
C ILE A 38 4.90 -6.79 -13.33
N ASN A 39 6.16 -7.18 -13.45
CA ASN A 39 6.67 -8.03 -14.52
C ASN A 39 7.45 -9.22 -13.94
N ASP A 40 7.64 -10.26 -14.73
CA ASP A 40 8.44 -11.43 -14.40
C ASP A 40 7.99 -12.10 -13.07
N VAL A 41 6.66 -12.18 -12.85
CA VAL A 41 6.08 -12.92 -11.72
C VAL A 41 6.46 -14.41 -11.86
N PRO A 42 6.93 -15.08 -10.79
CA PRO A 42 7.19 -16.52 -10.81
C PRO A 42 5.98 -17.32 -11.31
N GLN A 43 6.22 -18.33 -12.14
CA GLN A 43 5.15 -19.12 -12.75
C GLN A 43 4.32 -19.90 -11.72
N GLU A 44 4.94 -20.23 -10.58
CA GLU A 44 4.32 -20.96 -9.47
C GLU A 44 3.47 -20.04 -8.58
N ALA A 45 3.54 -18.71 -8.76
CA ALA A 45 2.78 -17.78 -7.97
C ALA A 45 1.27 -17.92 -8.24
N ARG A 46 0.49 -17.90 -7.17
CA ARG A 46 -0.97 -17.90 -7.19
C ARG A 46 -1.54 -16.52 -6.93
N THR A 47 -0.93 -15.81 -5.98
CA THR A 47 -1.35 -14.45 -5.61
C THR A 47 -0.16 -13.54 -5.42
N LEU A 48 -0.46 -12.22 -5.38
CA LEU A 48 0.48 -11.19 -4.97
C LEU A 48 -0.01 -10.53 -3.68
N ALA A 49 0.94 -9.99 -2.93
CA ALA A 49 0.69 -9.11 -1.79
C ALA A 49 1.58 -7.88 -1.86
N LEU A 50 1.19 -6.80 -1.21
CA LEU A 50 2.00 -5.58 -1.14
C LEU A 50 1.96 -4.93 0.25
N ALA A 51 3.03 -4.18 0.54
CA ALA A 51 3.12 -3.29 1.69
C ALA A 51 3.89 -2.03 1.31
N PHE A 52 3.27 -0.86 1.47
CA PHE A 52 3.85 0.46 1.24
C PHE A 52 4.07 1.15 2.59
N ILE A 53 5.33 1.40 2.94
CA ILE A 53 5.76 1.77 4.30
C ILE A 53 6.75 2.94 4.24
N ASP A 54 6.58 3.87 5.16
CA ASP A 54 7.49 4.96 5.46
C ASP A 54 8.30 4.63 6.74
N TYR A 55 9.59 4.36 6.56
CA TYR A 55 10.51 4.14 7.68
C TYR A 55 11.12 5.45 8.20
N ASP A 56 11.14 6.51 7.39
CA ASP A 56 11.63 7.82 7.81
C ASP A 56 10.66 8.53 8.76
N ALA A 57 9.45 7.98 8.94
CA ALA A 57 8.54 8.38 10.00
C ALA A 57 9.03 8.00 11.42
N ILE A 58 10.01 7.09 11.57
CA ILE A 58 10.48 6.63 12.89
C ILE A 58 11.08 7.77 13.74
N PRO A 59 11.96 8.63 13.22
CA PRO A 59 12.47 9.76 14.00
C PRO A 59 11.40 10.80 14.38
N VAL A 60 10.32 10.88 13.60
CA VAL A 60 9.22 11.84 13.76
C VAL A 60 8.20 11.36 14.79
N GLY A 61 7.72 10.14 14.65
CA GLY A 61 6.60 9.59 15.42
C GLY A 61 6.96 8.43 16.36
N GLY A 62 8.20 7.92 16.29
CA GLY A 62 8.66 6.77 17.10
C GLY A 62 8.35 5.39 16.47
N PHE A 63 7.69 5.34 15.32
CA PHE A 63 7.34 4.11 14.61
C PHE A 63 7.26 4.35 13.10
N CYS A 64 7.39 3.28 12.29
CA CYS A 64 7.19 3.37 10.85
C CYS A 64 5.71 3.60 10.53
N TRP A 65 5.43 4.36 9.45
CA TRP A 65 4.07 4.61 9.02
C TRP A 65 3.67 3.66 7.88
N ILE A 66 2.56 2.98 8.06
CA ILE A 66 2.00 2.07 7.06
C ILE A 66 1.01 2.87 6.22
N HIS A 67 1.26 2.95 4.91
CA HIS A 67 0.44 3.68 3.96
C HIS A 67 -0.59 2.80 3.25
N TRP A 68 -0.20 1.57 2.90
CA TRP A 68 -1.06 0.63 2.20
C TRP A 68 -0.59 -0.79 2.40
N THR A 69 -1.53 -1.71 2.64
CA THR A 69 -1.29 -3.15 2.62
C THR A 69 -2.42 -3.83 1.87
N ALA A 70 -2.09 -4.81 1.03
CA ALA A 70 -3.06 -5.62 0.32
C ALA A 70 -2.52 -7.03 0.09
N CYS A 71 -3.41 -7.99 -0.07
CA CYS A 71 -3.08 -9.36 -0.43
C CYS A 71 -4.13 -9.96 -1.38
N ASN A 72 -3.85 -11.18 -1.84
CA ASN A 72 -4.72 -11.96 -2.72
C ASN A 72 -5.01 -11.28 -4.07
N LEU A 73 -4.11 -10.40 -4.55
CA LEU A 73 -4.17 -9.94 -5.92
C LEU A 73 -3.88 -11.16 -6.85
N PRO A 74 -4.56 -11.31 -7.98
CA PRO A 74 -4.23 -12.38 -8.93
C PRO A 74 -2.76 -12.32 -9.38
N ALA A 75 -2.05 -13.45 -9.41
CA ALA A 75 -0.65 -13.49 -9.85
C ALA A 75 -0.47 -13.09 -11.34
N THR A 76 -1.55 -13.07 -12.11
CA THR A 76 -1.59 -12.58 -13.49
C THR A 76 -1.65 -11.06 -13.62
N THR A 77 -1.72 -10.33 -12.49
CA THR A 77 -1.76 -8.86 -12.48
C THR A 77 -0.42 -8.30 -12.94
N THR A 78 -0.41 -7.66 -14.11
CA THR A 78 0.76 -6.97 -14.66
C THR A 78 0.74 -5.46 -14.40
N LEU A 79 -0.43 -4.92 -14.05
CA LEU A 79 -0.64 -3.53 -13.70
C LEU A 79 -1.70 -3.42 -12.61
N ILE A 80 -1.36 -2.81 -11.50
CA ILE A 80 -2.32 -2.26 -10.56
C ILE A 80 -2.55 -0.82 -11.04
N PRO A 81 -3.73 -0.48 -11.60
CA PRO A 81 -3.94 0.84 -12.18
C PRO A 81 -4.04 1.92 -11.10
N GLU A 82 -3.89 3.16 -11.53
CA GLU A 82 -4.15 4.33 -10.69
C GLU A 82 -5.53 4.22 -10.01
N ASP A 83 -5.59 4.60 -8.74
CA ASP A 83 -6.80 4.59 -7.93
C ASP A 83 -7.42 3.20 -7.66
N ALA A 84 -6.68 2.13 -7.92
CA ALA A 84 -7.17 0.75 -7.74
C ALA A 84 -7.60 0.45 -6.29
N SER A 85 -6.92 1.04 -5.31
CA SER A 85 -7.26 0.86 -3.90
C SER A 85 -8.69 1.31 -3.56
N ARG A 86 -9.17 2.37 -4.21
CA ARG A 86 -10.50 2.94 -3.97
C ARG A 86 -11.56 2.37 -4.91
N THR A 87 -11.19 2.15 -6.17
CA THR A 87 -12.14 1.75 -7.23
C THR A 87 -12.39 0.24 -7.29
N GLY A 88 -11.52 -0.58 -6.73
CA GLY A 88 -11.59 -2.03 -6.84
C GLY A 88 -11.28 -2.54 -8.26
N ALA A 89 -10.48 -1.79 -9.04
CA ALA A 89 -10.11 -2.17 -10.40
C ALA A 89 -9.27 -3.47 -10.49
N VAL A 90 -8.70 -3.90 -9.36
CA VAL A 90 -8.05 -5.20 -9.18
C VAL A 90 -8.64 -5.83 -7.93
N ASP A 91 -8.99 -7.11 -8.02
CA ASP A 91 -9.43 -7.86 -6.85
C ASP A 91 -8.29 -7.97 -5.83
N MET A 92 -8.55 -7.55 -4.60
CA MET A 92 -7.61 -7.62 -3.49
C MET A 92 -8.33 -7.50 -2.15
N VAL A 93 -7.76 -8.12 -1.13
CA VAL A 93 -8.13 -7.89 0.27
C VAL A 93 -7.19 -6.83 0.82
N GLN A 94 -7.73 -5.75 1.40
CA GLN A 94 -6.91 -4.64 1.89
C GLN A 94 -6.85 -4.57 3.41
N GLY A 95 -5.67 -4.25 3.93
CA GLY A 95 -5.41 -4.13 5.34
C GLY A 95 -5.48 -2.70 5.87
N ARG A 96 -5.34 -2.56 7.18
CA ARG A 96 -5.29 -1.27 7.87
C ARG A 96 -3.96 -0.60 7.69
N ASN A 97 -4.01 0.70 7.47
CA ASN A 97 -2.86 1.59 7.51
C ASN A 97 -2.74 2.30 8.87
N SER A 98 -1.72 3.13 9.05
CA SER A 98 -1.45 3.80 10.33
C SER A 98 -2.50 4.83 10.76
N ASN A 99 -3.38 5.30 9.86
CA ASN A 99 -4.50 6.17 10.25
C ASN A 99 -5.56 5.47 11.12
N TRP A 100 -5.52 4.15 11.22
CA TRP A 100 -6.31 3.39 12.21
C TRP A 100 -5.85 3.61 13.65
N SER A 101 -4.60 4.04 13.85
CA SER A 101 -4.03 4.17 15.20
C SER A 101 -4.73 5.27 16.01
N PRO A 102 -5.24 4.96 17.22
CA PRO A 102 -5.80 5.99 18.10
C PRO A 102 -4.76 7.01 18.56
N MET A 103 -3.46 6.71 18.40
CA MET A 103 -2.35 7.61 18.75
C MET A 103 -2.01 8.59 17.60
N ALA A 104 -2.51 8.35 16.39
CA ALA A 104 -2.11 9.09 15.20
C ALA A 104 -3.09 10.20 14.80
N HIS A 105 -4.18 10.42 15.57
CA HIS A 105 -5.26 11.35 15.20
C HIS A 105 -5.73 11.15 13.73
N GLY A 106 -5.84 9.88 13.32
CA GLY A 106 -6.23 9.51 11.97
C GLY A 106 -7.72 9.66 11.72
N SER A 107 -8.32 8.69 11.03
CA SER A 107 -9.74 8.71 10.67
C SER A 107 -10.43 7.42 11.09
N ASP A 108 -11.69 7.53 11.54
CA ASP A 108 -12.56 6.37 11.78
C ASP A 108 -13.19 5.83 10.47
N ASN A 109 -12.92 6.49 9.35
CA ASN A 109 -13.45 6.12 8.04
C ASN A 109 -12.67 4.96 7.43
N PRO A 110 -13.28 3.78 7.16
CA PRO A 110 -12.60 2.65 6.54
C PRO A 110 -12.00 2.94 5.17
N GLN A 111 -12.55 3.91 4.43
CA GLN A 111 -12.00 4.33 3.13
C GLN A 111 -10.69 5.10 3.28
N VAL A 112 -10.37 5.59 4.47
CA VAL A 112 -9.08 6.24 4.79
C VAL A 112 -8.14 5.25 5.45
N HIS A 113 -8.58 4.55 6.52
CA HIS A 113 -7.68 3.73 7.34
C HIS A 113 -7.49 2.28 6.87
N SER A 114 -8.32 1.76 5.94
CA SER A 114 -8.22 0.39 5.42
C SER A 114 -8.04 0.35 3.90
N ARG A 115 -7.41 1.36 3.35
CA ARG A 115 -7.10 1.56 1.92
C ARG A 115 -5.73 2.24 1.82
N TYR A 116 -5.34 2.60 0.59
CA TYR A 116 -4.21 3.49 0.37
C TYR A 116 -4.46 4.85 1.02
N CYS A 117 -3.46 5.33 1.77
CA CYS A 117 -3.37 6.71 2.21
C CYS A 117 -1.98 7.25 1.83
N GLY A 118 -1.93 8.28 1.03
CA GLY A 118 -0.70 8.78 0.44
C GLY A 118 0.26 9.45 1.42
N PRO A 119 1.52 9.63 0.99
CA PRO A 119 2.54 10.35 1.73
C PRO A 119 2.15 11.78 2.11
N GLN A 120 2.34 12.14 3.39
CA GLN A 120 2.17 13.49 3.92
C GLN A 120 3.24 13.78 4.99
N PRO A 121 4.55 13.70 4.65
CA PRO A 121 5.60 13.89 5.64
C PRO A 121 5.54 15.31 6.22
N PRO A 122 5.65 15.47 7.57
CA PRO A 122 5.47 16.78 8.20
C PRO A 122 6.74 17.66 8.20
N ASP A 123 7.92 17.07 8.12
CA ASP A 123 9.21 17.73 8.37
C ASP A 123 10.10 17.85 7.13
N ALA A 124 10.29 16.77 6.37
CA ALA A 124 11.18 16.72 5.23
C ALA A 124 10.64 15.78 4.13
N THR A 125 11.38 15.61 3.05
CA THR A 125 11.12 14.55 2.07
C THR A 125 11.53 13.22 2.66
N HIS A 126 10.61 12.24 2.68
CA HIS A 126 10.86 10.89 3.15
C HIS A 126 11.07 9.91 1.99
N SER A 127 11.80 8.83 2.26
CA SER A 127 11.92 7.68 1.38
C SER A 127 10.87 6.63 1.75
N TYR A 128 10.12 6.19 0.76
CA TYR A 128 9.06 5.20 0.94
C TYR A 128 9.46 3.87 0.35
N THR A 129 9.14 2.78 1.04
CA THR A 129 9.43 1.43 0.58
C THR A 129 8.14 0.76 0.13
N LEU A 130 8.06 0.37 -1.15
CA LEU A 130 7.04 -0.51 -1.67
C LEU A 130 7.62 -1.93 -1.78
N ASN A 131 7.08 -2.86 -0.99
CA ASN A 131 7.35 -4.28 -1.13
C ASN A 131 6.19 -4.94 -1.85
N VAL A 132 6.48 -5.74 -2.88
CA VAL A 132 5.51 -6.60 -3.55
C VAL A 132 6.02 -8.03 -3.43
N TYR A 133 5.16 -8.96 -3.08
CA TYR A 133 5.48 -10.36 -2.83
C TYR A 133 4.70 -11.25 -3.78
N ALA A 134 5.36 -12.24 -4.37
CA ALA A 134 4.71 -13.33 -5.10
C ALA A 134 4.55 -14.52 -4.14
N LEU A 135 3.34 -15.06 -4.03
CA LEU A 135 2.98 -16.09 -3.07
C LEU A 135 2.48 -17.35 -3.79
N ASP A 136 2.80 -18.52 -3.23
CA ASP A 136 2.35 -19.84 -3.74
C ASP A 136 0.93 -20.20 -3.30
N CYS A 137 0.26 -19.35 -2.53
CA CYS A 137 -1.08 -19.59 -2.00
C CYS A 137 -1.93 -18.31 -1.97
N GLU A 138 -3.21 -18.48 -1.67
CA GLU A 138 -4.11 -17.43 -1.24
C GLU A 138 -4.09 -17.35 0.30
N LEU A 139 -4.06 -16.13 0.84
CA LEU A 139 -4.03 -15.90 2.29
C LEU A 139 -5.45 -15.78 2.84
N GLY A 140 -5.76 -16.49 3.92
CA GLY A 140 -7.06 -16.44 4.60
C GLY A 140 -7.25 -15.21 5.49
N LEU A 141 -6.89 -14.02 5.01
CA LEU A 141 -7.00 -12.77 5.76
C LEU A 141 -8.32 -12.04 5.44
N PRO A 142 -9.01 -11.48 6.46
CA PRO A 142 -10.20 -10.67 6.25
C PRO A 142 -9.84 -9.25 5.83
N GLU A 143 -10.79 -8.50 5.25
CA GLU A 143 -10.66 -7.04 5.09
C GLU A 143 -10.32 -6.36 6.40
N GLY A 144 -9.41 -5.39 6.35
CA GLY A 144 -8.94 -4.66 7.53
C GLY A 144 -7.95 -5.43 8.38
N PHE A 145 -7.27 -6.43 7.84
CA PHE A 145 -6.16 -7.11 8.52
C PHE A 145 -5.03 -6.12 8.87
N TYR A 146 -4.15 -6.52 9.80
CA TYR A 146 -2.97 -5.73 10.16
C TYR A 146 -1.71 -6.24 9.46
N LEU A 147 -0.71 -5.37 9.26
CA LEU A 147 0.57 -5.72 8.64
C LEU A 147 1.27 -6.92 9.31
N ASN A 148 1.19 -7.04 10.64
CA ASN A 148 1.76 -8.18 11.36
C ASN A 148 1.04 -9.50 11.05
N GLU A 149 -0.26 -9.46 10.76
CA GLU A 149 -1.03 -10.63 10.33
C GLU A 149 -0.64 -11.02 8.91
N LEU A 150 -0.51 -10.05 7.99
CA LEU A 150 0.01 -10.27 6.64
C LEU A 150 1.38 -10.97 6.69
N ARG A 151 2.32 -10.43 7.47
CA ARG A 151 3.67 -11.01 7.60
C ARG A 151 3.67 -12.43 8.15
N ARG A 152 2.78 -12.74 9.10
CA ARG A 152 2.65 -14.11 9.63
C ARG A 152 2.03 -15.05 8.60
N ALA A 153 1.00 -14.60 7.90
CA ALA A 153 0.31 -15.41 6.89
C ALA A 153 1.22 -15.72 5.68
N MET A 154 2.11 -14.80 5.29
CA MET A 154 3.08 -15.01 4.22
C MET A 154 4.26 -15.93 4.60
N ASN A 155 4.46 -16.23 5.89
CA ASN A 155 5.63 -16.99 6.32
C ASN A 155 5.67 -18.39 5.71
N GLY A 156 6.72 -18.69 4.96
CA GLY A 156 6.90 -19.96 4.24
C GLY A 156 6.19 -20.03 2.87
N HIS A 157 5.52 -18.95 2.43
CA HIS A 157 4.74 -18.88 1.19
C HIS A 157 5.30 -17.88 0.16
N VAL A 158 6.34 -17.13 0.50
CA VAL A 158 6.96 -16.15 -0.40
C VAL A 158 7.87 -16.85 -1.41
N LEU A 159 7.60 -16.64 -2.69
CA LEU A 159 8.42 -17.11 -3.81
C LEU A 159 9.41 -16.03 -4.29
N ASP A 160 9.00 -14.73 -4.23
CA ASP A 160 9.81 -13.59 -4.61
C ASP A 160 9.29 -12.32 -3.90
#